data_e6e9dd68a18d4df0202c7a432778d93f
#
_entry.id   e6e9dd68a18d4df0202c7a432778d93f
#
_cell.length_a   1.000
_cell.length_b   1.000
_cell.length_c   1.000
_cell.angle_alpha   90.00
_cell.angle_beta   90.00
_cell.angle_gamma   90.00
#
_symmetry.space_group_name_H-M   'P 1'
#
loop_
_entity.id
_entity.type
_entity.pdbx_description
1 polymer ?
#
loop_
_entity_poly.entity_id
_entity_poly.type
_entity_poly.pdbx_seq_one_letter_code
_entity_poly.pdbx_strand_id
1 'polypeptide(L)'
;MLALEFAGHEIQIENQILIKIVNVEYSYKLIGIVYFGSDHFTARIILEDGQIWFHDGITTGHNTIYDGSLILNCPELYTCRGKRASLVLYSLD
;
A
#
# COMPACT_ATOMS: atom_id res chain seq x y z
N MET A 1 -4.61 9.60 8.72
CA MET A 1 -4.26 8.74 7.59
C MET A 1 -4.30 9.55 6.31
N LEU A 2 -3.32 9.34 5.45
CA LEU A 2 -3.24 10.00 4.15
C LEU A 2 -3.47 8.96 3.06
N ALA A 3 -4.39 9.23 2.14
CA ALA A 3 -4.70 8.37 1.01
C ALA A 3 -4.37 9.09 -0.29
N LEU A 4 -3.60 8.45 -1.17
CA LEU A 4 -3.22 8.98 -2.47
C LEU A 4 -3.80 8.09 -3.57
N GLU A 5 -4.62 8.67 -4.44
CA GLU A 5 -5.24 7.96 -5.56
C GLU A 5 -4.39 8.06 -6.82
N PHE A 6 -4.40 6.98 -7.59
CA PHE A 6 -3.80 6.94 -8.93
C PHE A 6 -4.84 7.43 -9.96
N ALA A 7 -5.04 8.73 -10.02
CA ALA A 7 -6.06 9.35 -10.87
C ALA A 7 -5.45 9.86 -12.17
N GLY A 8 -5.04 8.95 -13.05
CA GLY A 8 -4.49 9.28 -14.35
C GLY A 8 -3.04 9.81 -14.31
N HIS A 9 -2.41 9.79 -13.16
CA HIS A 9 -1.01 10.16 -12.97
C HIS A 9 -0.25 9.01 -12.34
N GLU A 10 1.02 8.89 -12.66
CA GLU A 10 1.89 7.96 -11.97
C GLU A 10 2.24 8.53 -10.60
N ILE A 11 1.92 7.78 -9.56
CA ILE A 11 2.32 8.09 -8.19
C ILE A 11 3.41 7.11 -7.81
N GLN A 12 4.55 7.63 -7.34
CA GLN A 12 5.61 6.78 -6.86
C GLN A 12 5.24 6.23 -5.48
N ILE A 13 5.29 4.91 -5.33
CA ILE A 13 5.02 4.26 -4.05
C ILE A 13 6.33 4.25 -3.25
N GLU A 14 6.35 5.00 -2.16
CA GLU A 14 7.50 5.11 -1.28
C GLU A 14 7.15 4.57 0.11
N ASN A 15 8.15 4.03 0.81
CA ASN A 15 7.95 3.51 2.16
C ASN A 15 7.61 4.61 3.16
N GLN A 16 8.11 5.82 2.89
CA GLN A 16 7.94 6.97 3.76
C GLN A 16 7.85 8.22 2.91
N ILE A 17 6.97 9.13 3.28
CA ILE A 17 6.89 10.45 2.66
C ILE A 17 6.96 11.53 3.74
N LEU A 18 7.55 12.68 3.38
CA LEU A 18 7.68 13.83 4.24
C LEU A 18 6.82 14.96 3.68
N ILE A 19 5.94 15.52 4.50
CA ILE A 19 5.09 16.64 4.12
C ILE A 19 5.36 17.80 5.05
N LYS A 20 5.73 18.93 4.47
CA LYS A 20 6.00 20.15 5.24
C LYS A 20 4.78 21.06 5.14
N ILE A 21 4.19 21.39 6.29
CA ILE A 21 3.07 22.31 6.39
C ILE A 21 3.52 23.48 7.28
N VAL A 22 3.52 24.69 6.71
CA VAL A 22 4.09 25.89 7.33
C VAL A 22 5.57 25.62 7.62
N ASN A 23 6.02 25.52 8.83
CA ASN A 23 7.40 25.23 9.17
C ASN A 23 7.53 23.90 9.93
N VAL A 24 6.50 23.06 9.86
CA VAL A 24 6.48 21.76 10.54
C VAL A 24 6.51 20.65 9.51
N GLU A 25 7.43 19.71 9.66
CA GLU A 25 7.55 18.55 8.80
C GLU A 25 6.88 17.36 9.45
N TYR A 26 6.02 16.68 8.68
CA TYR A 26 5.32 15.48 9.10
C TYR A 26 5.81 14.30 8.31
N SER A 27 6.13 13.21 9.00
CA SER A 27 6.55 11.95 8.39
C SER A 27 5.36 10.98 8.36
N TYR A 28 5.13 10.40 7.18
CA TYR A 28 4.10 9.39 6.97
C TYR A 28 4.74 8.11 6.47
N LYS A 29 4.32 6.98 7.01
CA LYS A 29 4.81 5.68 6.58
C LYS A 29 3.74 4.92 5.81
N LEU A 30 4.17 4.10 4.85
CA LEU A 30 3.30 3.26 4.05
C LEU A 30 2.66 2.18 4.92
N ILE A 31 1.32 2.11 4.90
CA ILE A 31 0.57 1.11 5.67
C ILE A 31 -0.30 0.21 4.79
N GLY A 32 -0.56 0.59 3.54
CA GLY A 32 -1.40 -0.23 2.70
C GLY A 32 -1.45 0.24 1.26
N ILE A 33 -1.82 -0.69 0.39
CA ILE A 33 -2.01 -0.43 -1.04
C ILE A 33 -3.28 -1.17 -1.46
N VAL A 34 -4.19 -0.47 -2.12
CA VAL A 34 -5.40 -1.05 -2.68
C VAL A 34 -5.21 -1.22 -4.17
N TYR A 35 -5.53 -2.41 -4.66
CA TYR A 35 -5.41 -2.78 -6.08
C TYR A 35 -6.79 -2.99 -6.68
N PHE A 36 -6.95 -2.60 -7.93
CA PHE A 36 -8.20 -2.80 -8.65
C PHE A 36 -7.96 -3.44 -10.01
N GLY A 37 -8.81 -4.38 -10.37
CA GLY A 37 -8.82 -5.03 -11.67
C GLY A 37 -9.91 -6.08 -11.72
N SER A 38 -10.43 -6.36 -12.93
CA SER A 38 -11.50 -7.34 -13.11
C SER A 38 -12.73 -7.06 -12.22
N ASP A 39 -13.07 -5.78 -12.06
CA ASP A 39 -14.20 -5.31 -11.23
C ASP A 39 -14.10 -5.73 -9.75
N HIS A 40 -12.88 -5.88 -9.25
CA HIS A 40 -12.65 -6.38 -7.91
C HIS A 40 -11.45 -5.67 -7.26
N PHE A 41 -11.57 -5.38 -5.96
CA PHE A 41 -10.51 -4.78 -5.17
C PHE A 41 -9.81 -5.82 -4.30
N THR A 42 -8.49 -5.70 -4.22
CA THR A 42 -7.68 -6.43 -3.26
C THR A 42 -6.77 -5.44 -2.55
N ALA A 43 -6.04 -5.88 -1.52
CA ALA A 43 -5.16 -5.01 -0.77
C ALA A 43 -3.92 -5.74 -0.28
N ARG A 44 -2.84 -4.99 -0.14
CA ARG A 44 -1.67 -5.36 0.64
C ARG A 44 -1.61 -4.48 1.88
N ILE A 45 -1.35 -5.08 3.02
CA ILE A 45 -1.22 -4.39 4.31
C ILE A 45 0.25 -4.45 4.70
N ILE A 46 0.82 -3.31 5.06
CA ILE A 46 2.22 -3.18 5.44
C ILE A 46 2.29 -2.96 6.95
N LEU A 47 2.91 -3.88 7.67
CA LEU A 47 3.10 -3.77 9.11
C LEU A 47 4.33 -2.93 9.45
N GLU A 48 4.45 -2.52 10.72
CA GLU A 48 5.54 -1.66 11.17
C GLU A 48 6.93 -2.26 10.93
N ASP A 49 7.04 -3.57 11.03
CA ASP A 49 8.31 -4.28 10.79
C ASP A 49 8.61 -4.54 9.32
N GLY A 50 7.76 -4.03 8.41
CA GLY A 50 7.92 -4.19 6.96
C GLY A 50 7.28 -5.44 6.39
N GLN A 51 6.64 -6.27 7.19
CA GLN A 51 5.91 -7.44 6.68
C GLN A 51 4.75 -7.00 5.79
N ILE A 52 4.53 -7.73 4.70
CA ILE A 52 3.48 -7.45 3.74
C ILE A 52 2.48 -8.60 3.76
N TRP A 53 1.21 -8.28 3.93
CA TRP A 53 0.12 -9.24 3.97
C TRP A 53 -0.90 -8.92 2.90
N PHE A 54 -1.35 -9.95 2.18
CA PHE A 54 -2.34 -9.83 1.12
C PHE A 54 -3.73 -10.18 1.64
N HIS A 55 -4.72 -9.38 1.24
CA HIS A 55 -6.11 -9.61 1.57
C HIS A 55 -6.99 -9.51 0.33
N ASP A 56 -7.84 -10.52 0.13
CA ASP A 56 -8.88 -10.55 -0.89
C ASP A 56 -10.11 -11.20 -0.27
N GLY A 57 -11.17 -10.42 -0.09
CA GLY A 57 -12.38 -10.91 0.59
C GLY A 57 -13.05 -12.10 -0.10
N ILE A 58 -12.79 -12.32 -1.40
CA ILE A 58 -13.34 -13.45 -2.15
C ILE A 58 -12.48 -14.70 -1.99
N THR A 59 -11.18 -14.58 -2.18
CA THR A 59 -10.28 -15.75 -2.22
C THR A 59 -9.70 -16.11 -0.86
N THR A 60 -9.43 -15.12 -0.02
CA THR A 60 -8.84 -15.36 1.31
C THR A 60 -9.87 -15.37 2.43
N GLY A 61 -11.10 -14.92 2.16
CA GLY A 61 -12.14 -14.81 3.16
C GLY A 61 -11.76 -13.82 4.25
N HIS A 62 -11.80 -14.28 5.50
CA HIS A 62 -11.41 -13.46 6.66
C HIS A 62 -9.91 -13.51 6.97
N ASN A 63 -9.16 -14.29 6.22
CA ASN A 63 -7.73 -14.48 6.46
C ASN A 63 -6.91 -13.56 5.57
N THR A 64 -5.69 -13.25 6.02
CA THR A 64 -4.68 -12.60 5.20
C THR A 64 -3.55 -13.59 4.93
N ILE A 65 -2.84 -13.37 3.83
CA ILE A 65 -1.76 -14.25 3.39
C ILE A 65 -0.46 -13.47 3.41
N TYR A 66 0.58 -14.03 4.03
CA TYR A 66 1.90 -13.41 4.03
C TYR A 66 2.42 -13.28 2.59
N ASP A 67 2.86 -12.10 2.20
CA ASP A 67 3.23 -11.78 0.83
C ASP A 67 4.64 -11.21 0.69
N GLY A 68 5.45 -11.30 1.73
CA GLY A 68 6.83 -10.86 1.71
C GLY A 68 7.15 -9.77 2.73
N SER A 69 8.28 -9.11 2.52
CA SER A 69 8.76 -8.06 3.41
C SER A 69 9.44 -6.96 2.59
N LEU A 70 9.23 -5.71 2.98
CA LEU A 70 9.92 -4.57 2.36
C LEU A 70 11.43 -4.63 2.56
N ILE A 71 11.89 -5.26 3.63
CA ILE A 71 13.31 -5.33 3.98
C ILE A 71 13.98 -6.54 3.34
N LEU A 72 13.35 -7.73 3.46
CA LEU A 72 13.96 -9.00 3.07
C LEU A 72 13.63 -9.42 1.64
N ASN A 73 12.44 -9.10 1.19
CA ASN A 73 11.95 -9.53 -0.11
C ASN A 73 10.89 -8.53 -0.57
N CYS A 74 11.34 -7.46 -1.22
CA CYS A 74 10.47 -6.38 -1.65
C CYS A 74 9.75 -6.77 -2.95
N PRO A 75 8.46 -7.14 -2.89
CA PRO A 75 7.71 -7.47 -4.10
C PRO A 75 7.41 -6.22 -4.92
N GLU A 76 6.98 -6.43 -6.16
CA GLU A 76 6.47 -5.34 -6.99
C GLU A 76 5.21 -4.76 -6.32
N LEU A 77 5.24 -3.46 -6.02
CA LEU A 77 4.15 -2.81 -5.29
C LEU A 77 3.07 -2.20 -6.17
N TYR A 78 3.39 -1.89 -7.44
CA TYR A 78 2.44 -1.26 -8.36
C TYR A 78 1.41 -2.22 -8.91
N THR A 79 1.71 -3.51 -8.91
CA THR A 79 0.79 -4.56 -9.35
C THR A 79 0.75 -5.69 -8.33
N CYS A 80 -0.37 -6.38 -8.29
CA CYS A 80 -0.54 -7.53 -7.42
C CYS A 80 -1.56 -8.48 -8.04
N ARG A 81 -1.14 -9.69 -8.37
CA ARG A 81 -2.01 -10.74 -8.92
C ARG A 81 -2.86 -10.26 -10.09
N GLY A 82 -2.22 -9.52 -11.02
CA GLY A 82 -2.87 -9.02 -12.22
C GLY A 82 -3.65 -7.73 -12.05
N LYS A 83 -3.73 -7.17 -10.85
CA LYS A 83 -4.41 -5.91 -10.58
C LYS A 83 -3.40 -4.79 -10.36
N ARG A 84 -3.79 -3.58 -10.70
CA ARG A 84 -2.93 -2.39 -10.58
C ARG A 84 -3.26 -1.61 -9.31
N ALA A 85 -2.24 -0.98 -8.74
CA ALA A 85 -2.42 -0.10 -7.60
C ALA A 85 -3.37 1.05 -7.95
N SER A 86 -4.37 1.25 -7.12
CA SER A 86 -5.39 2.28 -7.27
C SER A 86 -5.32 3.32 -6.17
N LEU A 87 -4.92 2.92 -4.99
CA LEU A 87 -4.88 3.78 -3.81
C LEU A 87 -3.70 3.37 -2.94
N VAL A 88 -2.98 4.35 -2.42
CA VAL A 88 -1.87 4.12 -1.49
C VAL A 88 -2.21 4.80 -0.17
N LEU A 89 -2.04 4.08 0.93
CA LEU A 89 -2.40 4.54 2.25
C LEU A 89 -1.16 4.75 3.12
N TYR A 90 -1.11 5.89 3.78
CA TYR A 90 -0.04 6.27 4.69
C TYR A 90 -0.61 6.63 6.06
N SER A 91 0.14 6.35 7.10
CA SER A 91 -0.18 6.74 8.46
C SER A 91 0.88 7.69 8.99
N LEU A 92 0.46 8.66 9.79
CA LEU A 92 1.39 9.55 10.48
C LEU A 92 2.32 8.72 11.36
N ASP A 93 3.59 8.97 11.19
CA ASP A 93 4.65 8.22 11.87
C ASP A 93 4.82 8.69 13.33
#